data_a589feb6137c26cd703547c4fe793906
#
_entry.id   a589feb6137c26cd703547c4fe793906
#
_cell.length_a   1.000
_cell.length_b   1.000
_cell.length_c   1.000
_cell.angle_alpha   90.00
_cell.angle_beta   90.00
_cell.angle_gamma   90.00
#
_symmetry.space_group_name_H-M   'P 1'
#
loop_
_entity.id
_entity.type
_entity.pdbx_description
1 polymer ?
#
loop_
_entity_poly.entity_id
_entity_poly.type
_entity_poly.pdbx_seq_one_letter_code
_entity_poly.pdbx_strand_id
1 'polypeptide(L)'
;MSIQSNLSGILSRSGEGLHTAFTAKVLSSDGATATVQPLYSPSGAPAVPLEGVPIPRSVRKAETVTEATADGPTHWTKLTPPEAGDIVLCVCTEHVLGDSWRGGSVSRVGDMHHQMGDAVIAAIF
;
A
#
# COMPACT_ATOMS: atom_id res chain seq x y z
N MET A 1 -34.26 -16.78 -1.07
CA MET A 1 -32.95 -16.17 -1.41
C MET A 1 -32.48 -16.70 -2.74
N SER A 2 -32.03 -15.85 -3.63
CA SER A 2 -31.54 -16.27 -4.94
C SER A 2 -30.15 -16.90 -4.83
N ILE A 3 -29.78 -17.70 -5.85
CA ILE A 3 -28.42 -18.26 -5.94
C ILE A 3 -27.37 -17.15 -5.93
N GLN A 4 -27.67 -16.04 -6.59
CA GLN A 4 -26.78 -14.90 -6.64
C GLN A 4 -26.55 -14.28 -5.25
N SER A 5 -27.60 -14.17 -4.43
CA SER A 5 -27.48 -13.66 -3.06
C SER A 5 -26.65 -14.61 -2.20
N ASN A 6 -26.84 -15.92 -2.35
CA ASN A 6 -26.03 -16.90 -1.63
C ASN A 6 -24.57 -16.84 -2.04
N LEU A 7 -24.30 -16.70 -3.33
CA LEU A 7 -22.95 -16.57 -3.85
C LEU A 7 -22.29 -15.28 -3.36
N SER A 8 -23.02 -14.17 -3.39
CA SER A 8 -22.53 -12.89 -2.86
C SER A 8 -22.18 -12.98 -1.37
N GLY A 9 -23.01 -13.67 -0.56
CA GLY A 9 -22.73 -13.87 0.84
C GLY A 9 -21.48 -14.72 1.09
N ILE A 10 -21.29 -15.76 0.30
CA ILE A 10 -20.09 -16.61 0.38
C ILE A 10 -18.86 -15.81 -0.04
N LEU A 11 -18.92 -15.07 -1.12
CA LEU A 11 -17.83 -14.24 -1.60
C LEU A 11 -17.48 -13.13 -0.60
N SER A 12 -18.47 -12.49 0.01
CA SER A 12 -18.24 -11.49 1.06
C SER A 12 -17.50 -12.07 2.25
N ARG A 13 -17.90 -13.24 2.71
CA ARG A 13 -17.23 -13.90 3.85
C ARG A 13 -15.84 -14.36 3.51
N SER A 14 -15.65 -14.87 2.31
CA SER A 14 -14.32 -15.21 1.80
C SER A 14 -13.48 -13.94 1.62
N GLY A 15 -14.12 -12.86 1.13
CA GLY A 15 -13.46 -11.59 0.87
C GLY A 15 -13.04 -10.82 2.11
N GLU A 16 -13.67 -11.08 3.28
CA GLU A 16 -13.23 -10.48 4.56
C GLU A 16 -11.79 -10.88 4.91
N GLY A 17 -11.33 -12.06 4.45
CA GLY A 17 -9.95 -12.49 4.59
C GLY A 17 -9.08 -12.19 3.36
N LEU A 18 -9.66 -11.67 2.27
CA LEU A 18 -8.99 -11.45 0.99
C LEU A 18 -9.13 -9.98 0.60
N HIS A 19 -8.36 -9.12 1.25
CA HIS A 19 -8.38 -7.69 0.95
C HIS A 19 -7.59 -7.42 -0.33
N THR A 20 -8.23 -6.86 -1.36
CA THR A 20 -7.58 -6.49 -2.62
C THR A 20 -6.96 -5.10 -2.56
N ALA A 21 -7.54 -4.20 -1.79
CA ALA A 21 -7.02 -2.86 -1.59
C ALA A 21 -7.52 -2.30 -0.25
N PHE A 22 -6.72 -1.44 0.36
CA PHE A 22 -7.09 -0.78 1.61
C PHE A 22 -6.30 0.52 1.76
N THR A 23 -6.86 1.45 2.54
CA THR A 23 -6.15 2.67 2.93
C THR A 23 -5.33 2.42 4.18
N ALA A 24 -4.20 3.09 4.26
CA ALA A 24 -3.31 2.97 5.41
C ALA A 24 -2.61 4.30 5.67
N LYS A 25 -2.16 4.48 6.91
CA LYS A 25 -1.34 5.61 7.31
C LYS A 25 0.10 5.17 7.42
N VAL A 26 1.01 5.90 6.80
CA VAL A 26 2.43 5.61 6.90
C VAL A 26 2.91 5.98 8.30
N LEU A 27 3.53 5.04 8.99
CA LEU A 27 4.14 5.25 10.31
C LEU A 27 5.61 5.61 10.18
N SER A 28 6.31 4.97 9.26
CA SER A 28 7.71 5.23 8.97
C SER A 28 8.03 4.79 7.55
N SER A 29 9.08 5.36 6.96
CA SER A 29 9.50 5.05 5.59
C SER A 29 11.00 5.25 5.47
N ASP A 30 11.65 4.34 4.72
CA ASP A 30 13.06 4.48 4.35
C ASP A 30 13.23 4.88 2.88
N GLY A 31 12.13 5.16 2.18
CA GLY A 31 12.12 5.52 0.76
C GLY A 31 11.91 4.34 -0.18
N ALA A 32 12.28 3.14 0.20
CA ALA A 32 12.08 1.92 -0.58
C ALA A 32 10.95 1.05 -0.02
N THR A 33 10.81 1.03 1.29
CA THR A 33 9.72 0.34 1.99
C THR A 33 9.15 1.24 3.08
N ALA A 34 7.97 0.91 3.57
CA ALA A 34 7.32 1.64 4.64
C ALA A 34 6.65 0.69 5.63
N THR A 35 6.52 1.15 6.87
CA THR A 35 5.63 0.55 7.85
C THR A 35 4.33 1.33 7.81
N VAL A 36 3.22 0.66 7.60
CA VAL A 36 1.91 1.29 7.45
C VAL A 36 0.90 0.72 8.44
N GLN A 37 0.01 1.57 8.92
CA GLN A 37 -1.11 1.19 9.77
C GLN A 37 -2.36 1.13 8.92
N PRO A 38 -2.94 -0.06 8.67
CA PRO A 38 -4.22 -0.14 7.98
C PRO A 38 -5.29 0.64 8.73
N LEU A 39 -6.11 1.40 8.01
CA LEU A 39 -7.15 2.24 8.59
C LEU A 39 -8.51 1.55 8.67
N TYR A 40 -8.62 0.38 8.06
CA TYR A 40 -9.82 -0.42 8.11
C TYR A 40 -9.59 -1.67 8.97
N SER A 41 -10.55 -1.96 9.84
CA SER A 41 -10.54 -3.18 10.64
C SER A 41 -11.97 -3.73 10.75
N PRO A 42 -12.25 -4.91 10.19
CA PRO A 42 -13.58 -5.53 10.28
C PRO A 42 -14.01 -5.83 11.71
N SER A 43 -13.06 -6.10 12.60
CA SER A 43 -13.34 -6.44 13.99
C SER A 43 -13.56 -5.22 14.89
N GLY A 44 -13.34 -4.00 14.38
CA GLY A 44 -13.37 -2.78 15.18
C GLY A 44 -12.13 -2.55 16.02
N ALA A 45 -11.25 -3.55 16.19
CA ALA A 45 -9.97 -3.38 16.84
C ALA A 45 -8.93 -2.86 15.83
N PRO A 46 -7.95 -2.04 16.23
CA PRO A 46 -6.91 -1.58 15.32
C PRO A 46 -6.17 -2.76 14.68
N ALA A 47 -5.96 -2.70 13.37
CA ALA A 47 -5.17 -3.70 12.67
C ALA A 47 -3.70 -3.59 13.09
N VAL A 48 -2.98 -4.72 13.00
CA VAL A 48 -1.55 -4.74 13.26
C VAL A 48 -0.82 -3.99 12.15
N PRO A 49 0.14 -3.11 12.47
CA PRO A 49 0.94 -2.44 11.45
C PRO A 49 1.66 -3.45 10.55
N LEU A 50 1.76 -3.11 9.26
CA LEU A 50 2.45 -3.90 8.26
C LEU A 50 3.83 -3.31 8.01
N GLU A 51 4.87 -4.12 8.19
CA GLU A 51 6.25 -3.71 7.97
C GLU A 51 6.74 -4.13 6.58
N GLY A 52 7.72 -3.39 6.06
CA GLY A 52 8.38 -3.75 4.82
C GLY A 52 7.49 -3.65 3.59
N VAL A 53 6.47 -2.80 3.59
CA VAL A 53 5.58 -2.61 2.45
C VAL A 53 6.33 -1.86 1.35
N PRO A 54 6.51 -2.46 0.15
CA PRO A 54 7.27 -1.84 -0.92
C PRO A 54 6.65 -0.55 -1.42
N ILE A 55 7.51 0.42 -1.75
CA ILE A 55 7.13 1.69 -2.37
C ILE A 55 7.66 1.69 -3.80
N PRO A 56 6.79 1.54 -4.82
CA PRO A 56 7.23 1.65 -6.22
C PRO A 56 7.85 3.01 -6.49
N ARG A 57 8.83 3.05 -7.39
CA ARG A 57 9.50 4.30 -7.76
C ARG A 57 8.57 5.36 -8.32
N SER A 58 7.46 4.95 -8.91
CA SER A 58 6.46 5.85 -9.46
C SER A 58 5.59 6.54 -8.40
N VAL A 59 5.59 6.01 -7.18
CA VAL A 59 4.75 6.55 -6.10
C VAL A 59 5.56 7.60 -5.34
N ARG A 60 5.41 8.85 -5.76
CA ARG A 60 6.12 9.99 -5.20
C ARG A 60 5.19 11.17 -5.04
N LYS A 61 5.44 11.99 -4.03
CA LYS A 61 4.81 13.30 -3.87
C LYS A 61 5.60 14.32 -4.67
N ALA A 62 4.90 15.21 -5.38
CA ALA A 62 5.52 16.31 -6.06
C ALA A 62 5.34 17.58 -5.22
N GLU A 63 6.45 18.24 -4.89
CA GLU A 63 6.44 19.52 -4.18
C GLU A 63 7.17 20.57 -5.02
N THR A 64 6.59 21.75 -5.10
CA THR A 64 7.28 22.90 -5.71
C THR A 64 8.16 23.53 -4.67
N VAL A 65 9.45 23.56 -4.97
CA VAL A 65 10.45 24.21 -4.11
C VAL A 65 10.83 25.53 -4.76
N THR A 66 10.79 26.61 -3.99
CA THR A 66 11.23 27.93 -4.42
C THR A 66 12.54 28.25 -3.72
N GLU A 67 13.56 28.57 -4.51
CA GLU A 67 14.86 28.93 -3.99
C GLU A 67 15.24 30.31 -4.49
N ALA A 68 15.67 31.19 -3.58
CA ALA A 68 16.13 32.52 -3.93
C ALA A 68 17.55 32.43 -4.50
N THR A 69 17.75 32.96 -5.70
CA THR A 69 19.07 33.06 -6.34
C THR A 69 19.39 34.51 -6.65
N ALA A 70 20.65 34.76 -7.04
CA ALA A 70 21.10 36.11 -7.45
C ALA A 70 20.30 36.66 -8.66
N ASP A 71 19.80 35.76 -9.51
CA ASP A 71 19.03 36.12 -10.73
C ASP A 71 17.51 36.09 -10.47
N GLY A 72 17.09 35.98 -9.22
CA GLY A 72 15.67 35.89 -8.84
C GLY A 72 15.28 34.51 -8.34
N PRO A 73 14.00 34.32 -7.97
CA PRO A 73 13.55 33.03 -7.45
C PRO A 73 13.56 31.96 -8.53
N THR A 74 14.08 30.79 -8.17
CA THR A 74 14.05 29.59 -9.01
C THR A 74 13.03 28.62 -8.45
N HIS A 75 12.18 28.07 -9.32
CA HIS A 75 11.17 27.08 -8.95
C HIS A 75 11.53 25.73 -9.57
N TRP A 76 11.46 24.69 -8.77
CA TRP A 76 11.67 23.33 -9.27
C TRP A 76 10.79 22.34 -8.51
N THR A 77 10.56 21.19 -9.12
CA THR A 77 9.72 20.15 -8.54
C THR A 77 10.61 19.13 -7.85
N LYS A 78 10.34 18.89 -6.58
CA LYS A 78 10.98 17.84 -5.81
C LYS A 78 10.03 16.65 -5.71
N LEU A 79 10.54 15.45 -5.99
CA LEU A 79 9.81 14.20 -5.82
C LEU A 79 10.28 13.51 -4.56
N THR A 80 9.36 13.21 -3.66
CA THR A 80 9.66 12.55 -2.40
C THR A 80 8.81 11.28 -2.23
N PRO A 81 9.36 10.23 -1.61
CA PRO A 81 8.57 9.06 -1.28
C PRO A 81 7.53 9.37 -0.20
N PRO A 82 6.56 8.49 0.03
CA PRO A 82 5.66 8.63 1.16
C PRO A 82 6.42 8.75 2.48
N GLU A 83 5.94 9.60 3.36
CA GLU A 83 6.54 9.90 4.66
C GLU A 83 5.56 9.57 5.77
N ALA A 84 6.06 9.54 7.00
CA ALA A 84 5.22 9.35 8.18
C ALA A 84 4.08 10.37 8.22
N GLY A 85 2.87 9.89 8.43
CA GLY A 85 1.66 10.69 8.44
C GLY A 85 0.90 10.71 7.12
N ASP A 86 1.51 10.33 6.01
CA ASP A 86 0.83 10.26 4.72
C ASP A 86 -0.20 9.13 4.69
N ILE A 87 -1.29 9.36 3.99
CA ILE A 87 -2.30 8.34 3.74
C ILE A 87 -2.06 7.75 2.37
N VAL A 88 -2.03 6.44 2.29
CA VAL A 88 -1.71 5.71 1.08
C VAL A 88 -2.77 4.68 0.75
N LEU A 89 -2.86 4.34 -0.52
CA LEU A 89 -3.63 3.19 -0.98
C LEU A 89 -2.66 2.02 -1.15
N CYS A 90 -2.94 0.91 -0.48
CA CYS A 90 -2.18 -0.32 -0.61
C CYS A 90 -2.99 -1.34 -1.41
N VAL A 91 -2.33 -2.05 -2.30
CA VAL A 91 -2.93 -3.10 -3.12
C VAL A 91 -2.25 -4.42 -2.78
N CYS A 92 -3.05 -5.43 -2.49
CA CYS A 92 -2.55 -6.77 -2.20
C CYS A 92 -2.24 -7.50 -3.50
N THR A 93 -1.08 -8.16 -3.56
CA THR A 93 -0.73 -8.99 -4.71
C THR A 93 -1.54 -10.28 -4.70
N GLU A 94 -1.73 -10.87 -5.87
CA GLU A 94 -2.50 -12.11 -6.00
C GLU A 94 -1.84 -13.29 -5.30
N HIS A 95 -0.51 -13.29 -5.31
CA HIS A 95 0.30 -14.34 -4.70
C HIS A 95 1.27 -13.74 -3.68
N VAL A 96 1.98 -14.59 -2.96
CA VAL A 96 3.01 -14.15 -2.01
C VAL A 96 3.99 -13.21 -2.71
N LEU A 97 4.16 -12.02 -2.16
CA LEU A 97 5.03 -11.00 -2.72
C LEU A 97 6.52 -11.37 -2.56
N GLY A 98 6.94 -11.74 -1.34
CA GLY A 98 8.33 -12.09 -1.04
C GLY A 98 9.29 -11.05 -1.59
N ASP A 99 10.33 -11.52 -2.28
CA ASP A 99 11.34 -10.65 -2.91
C ASP A 99 11.09 -10.42 -4.41
N SER A 100 9.89 -10.79 -4.92
CA SER A 100 9.60 -10.65 -6.36
C SER A 100 9.69 -9.21 -6.84
N TRP A 101 9.34 -8.23 -5.99
CA TRP A 101 9.43 -6.81 -6.34
C TRP A 101 10.87 -6.31 -6.47
N ARG A 102 11.85 -7.07 -5.99
CA ARG A 102 13.29 -6.82 -6.16
C ARG A 102 13.89 -7.62 -7.31
N GLY A 103 13.06 -8.36 -8.05
CA GLY A 103 13.50 -9.21 -9.15
C GLY A 103 13.75 -10.66 -8.77
N GLY A 104 13.52 -11.04 -7.54
CA GLY A 104 13.61 -12.43 -7.11
C GLY A 104 12.41 -13.25 -7.54
N SER A 105 12.57 -14.56 -7.64
CA SER A 105 11.46 -15.48 -7.89
C SER A 105 10.88 -15.96 -6.58
N VAL A 106 9.55 -16.11 -6.53
CA VAL A 106 8.84 -16.60 -5.35
C VAL A 106 8.00 -17.79 -5.76
N SER A 107 8.14 -18.89 -5.02
CA SER A 107 7.29 -20.05 -5.20
C SER A 107 5.96 -19.82 -4.50
N ARG A 108 4.87 -20.29 -5.14
CA ARG A 108 3.54 -20.25 -4.54
C ARG A 108 3.53 -21.12 -3.27
N VAL A 109 2.99 -20.57 -2.20
CA VAL A 109 2.80 -21.28 -0.93
C VAL A 109 1.31 -21.37 -0.64
N GLY A 110 0.72 -22.55 -0.87
CA GLY A 110 -0.70 -22.79 -0.60
C GLY A 110 -1.63 -21.88 -1.40
N ASP A 111 -2.77 -21.54 -0.81
CA ASP A 111 -3.80 -20.69 -1.42
C ASP A 111 -3.76 -19.27 -0.86
N MET A 112 -2.58 -18.75 -0.58
CA MET A 112 -2.38 -17.41 -0.06
C MET A 112 -2.50 -16.37 -1.16
N HIS A 113 -3.71 -15.80 -1.30
CA HIS A 113 -4.02 -14.76 -2.27
C HIS A 113 -4.46 -13.49 -1.56
N HIS A 114 -4.09 -12.33 -2.09
CA HIS A 114 -4.57 -11.03 -1.63
C HIS A 114 -4.42 -10.82 -0.12
N GLN A 115 -3.34 -11.28 0.44
CA GLN A 115 -3.02 -11.09 1.86
C GLN A 115 -2.55 -9.66 2.11
N MET A 116 -2.97 -9.06 3.22
CA MET A 116 -2.51 -7.71 3.59
C MET A 116 -0.99 -7.64 3.75
N GLY A 117 -0.38 -8.74 4.21
CA GLY A 117 1.08 -8.85 4.33
C GLY A 117 1.82 -8.82 2.99
N ASP A 118 1.11 -9.04 1.88
CA ASP A 118 1.66 -8.99 0.52
C ASP A 118 1.24 -7.72 -0.22
N ALA A 119 0.99 -6.66 0.50
CA ALA A 119 0.56 -5.39 -0.06
C ALA A 119 1.73 -4.56 -0.59
N VAL A 120 1.42 -3.72 -1.57
CA VAL A 120 2.32 -2.73 -2.17
C VAL A 120 1.62 -1.37 -2.12
N ILE A 121 2.34 -0.31 -1.85
CA ILE A 121 1.78 1.03 -1.92
C ILE A 121 1.55 1.39 -3.39
N ALA A 122 0.29 1.71 -3.74
CA ALA A 122 -0.08 2.02 -5.11
C ALA A 122 -0.27 3.51 -5.37
N ALA A 123 -0.65 4.29 -4.35
CA ALA A 123 -0.91 5.72 -4.48
C ALA A 123 -0.78 6.44 -3.15
N ILE A 124 -0.61 7.75 -3.21
CA ILE A 124 -0.60 8.65 -2.04
C ILE A 124 -1.77 9.60 -2.19
N PHE A 125 -2.54 9.76 -1.14
CA PHE A 125 -3.65 10.71 -1.11
C PHE A 125 -3.19 12.12 -0.75
#